data_c4a8938014d4d92277da5525d9ebce87
#
_entry.id   c4a8938014d4d92277da5525d9ebce87
#
_cell.length_a   1.000
_cell.length_b   1.000
_cell.length_c   1.000
_cell.angle_alpha   90.00
_cell.angle_beta   90.00
_cell.angle_gamma   90.00
#
_symmetry.space_group_name_H-M   'P 1'
#
loop_
_entity.id
_entity.type
_entity.pdbx_description
1 polymer ?
#
loop_
_entity_poly.entity_id
_entity_poly.type
_entity_poly.pdbx_seq_one_letter_code
_entity_poly.pdbx_strand_id
1 'polypeptide(L)'
;MSPTSVAIALPIETKLLTPLYDWGRRFDWSHVKEAHIIHIVKKNVTPLEFGLVEMPDESTFKEMVPTLEKFLRDEAQKILPPSFRGECYFHLSRDFSPEEEMITLLKKTNVSVVVVSTRGKHGLDGIFHSSFTDKMVRFSPCDVYVVRPE
;
A
#
# COMPACT_ATOMS: atom_id res chain seq x y z
N MET A 1 -4.80 22.66 -3.29
CA MET A 1 -6.10 21.99 -3.08
C MET A 1 -5.91 20.73 -2.25
N SER A 2 -6.70 20.55 -1.20
CA SER A 2 -6.61 19.36 -0.35
C SER A 2 -7.19 18.15 -1.07
N PRO A 3 -6.57 16.97 -0.94
CA PRO A 3 -7.09 15.77 -1.60
C PRO A 3 -8.42 15.35 -0.98
N THR A 4 -9.32 14.85 -1.81
CA THR A 4 -10.64 14.35 -1.37
C THR A 4 -10.65 12.83 -1.25
N SER A 5 -9.72 12.14 -1.90
CA SER A 5 -9.59 10.70 -1.80
C SER A 5 -8.10 10.32 -1.72
N VAL A 6 -7.79 9.44 -0.81
CA VAL A 6 -6.41 9.06 -0.52
C VAL A 6 -6.30 7.55 -0.57
N ALA A 7 -5.31 7.05 -1.29
CA ALA A 7 -4.96 5.64 -1.25
C ALA A 7 -3.70 5.47 -0.42
N ILE A 8 -3.66 4.47 0.42
CA ILE A 8 -2.48 4.14 1.22
C ILE A 8 -1.99 2.77 0.77
N ALA A 9 -0.78 2.74 0.22
CA ALA A 9 -0.14 1.48 -0.13
C ALA A 9 0.43 0.88 1.14
N LEU A 10 -0.27 -0.09 1.70
CA LEU A 10 0.05 -0.62 3.02
C LEU A 10 1.12 -1.71 2.94
N PRO A 11 2.30 -1.48 3.53
CA PRO A 11 3.34 -2.51 3.60
C PRO A 11 3.07 -3.47 4.76
N ILE A 12 3.81 -4.56 4.80
CA ILE A 12 3.71 -5.51 5.91
C ILE A 12 4.82 -5.23 6.93
N GLU A 13 5.96 -4.73 6.48
CA GLU A 13 7.11 -4.51 7.36
C GLU A 13 6.85 -3.39 8.38
N THR A 14 7.10 -3.67 9.64
CA THR A 14 6.93 -2.70 10.72
C THR A 14 7.68 -1.40 10.48
N LYS A 15 8.87 -1.50 9.93
CA LYS A 15 9.70 -0.31 9.63
C LYS A 15 9.04 0.64 8.64
N LEU A 16 8.20 0.11 7.76
CA LEU A 16 7.49 0.90 6.78
C LEU A 16 6.12 1.36 7.29
N LEU A 17 5.56 0.64 8.26
CA LEU A 17 4.26 0.98 8.85
C LEU A 17 4.37 2.15 9.83
N THR A 18 5.39 2.16 10.67
CA THR A 18 5.55 3.20 11.69
C THR A 18 5.53 4.62 11.12
N PRO A 19 6.24 4.92 10.01
CA PRO A 19 6.13 6.25 9.41
C PRO A 19 4.73 6.63 8.96
N LEU A 20 3.93 5.64 8.56
CA LEU A 20 2.55 5.89 8.15
C LEU A 20 1.68 6.30 9.33
N TYR A 21 1.92 5.73 10.52
CA TYR A 21 1.17 6.14 11.71
C TYR A 21 1.44 7.61 12.05
N ASP A 22 2.71 8.03 12.00
CA ASP A 22 3.08 9.40 12.27
C ASP A 22 2.52 10.36 11.22
N TRP A 23 2.62 9.96 9.96
CA TRP A 23 2.04 10.73 8.87
C TRP A 23 0.53 10.88 9.05
N GLY A 24 -0.16 9.78 9.37
CA GLY A 24 -1.61 9.79 9.57
C GLY A 24 -2.07 10.74 10.67
N ARG A 25 -1.27 10.88 11.72
CA ARG A 25 -1.59 11.80 12.80
C ARG A 25 -1.41 13.26 12.40
N ARG A 26 -0.48 13.54 11.49
CA ARG A 26 -0.17 14.92 11.09
C ARG A 26 -0.93 15.38 9.86
N PHE A 27 -1.44 14.46 9.08
CA PHE A 27 -2.14 14.79 7.84
C PHE A 27 -3.51 15.41 8.14
N ASP A 28 -3.90 16.38 7.34
CA ASP A 28 -5.22 17.01 7.48
C ASP A 28 -6.27 16.20 6.74
N TRP A 29 -7.06 15.45 7.48
CA TRP A 29 -8.09 14.58 6.94
C TRP A 29 -9.44 15.26 6.74
N SER A 30 -9.55 16.55 7.09
CA SER A 30 -10.85 17.24 7.11
C SER A 30 -11.59 17.24 5.78
N HIS A 31 -10.86 17.21 4.68
CA HIS A 31 -11.47 17.21 3.34
C HIS A 31 -11.48 15.84 2.68
N VAL A 32 -10.94 14.84 3.33
CA VAL A 32 -10.86 13.50 2.74
C VAL A 32 -12.18 12.78 2.93
N LYS A 33 -12.80 12.38 1.84
CA LYS A 33 -14.07 11.67 1.84
C LYS A 33 -13.91 10.17 1.74
N GLU A 34 -12.80 9.72 1.14
CA GLU A 34 -12.53 8.32 0.95
C GLU A 34 -11.07 8.00 1.24
N ALA A 35 -10.85 6.94 2.00
CA ALA A 35 -9.53 6.37 2.20
C ALA A 35 -9.54 4.95 1.68
N HIS A 36 -8.61 4.63 0.80
CA HIS A 36 -8.47 3.30 0.21
C HIS A 36 -7.19 2.67 0.74
N ILE A 37 -7.33 1.60 1.49
CA ILE A 37 -6.21 0.87 2.07
C ILE A 37 -5.92 -0.30 1.14
N ILE A 38 -4.75 -0.32 0.53
CA ILE A 38 -4.43 -1.27 -0.52
C ILE A 38 -3.20 -2.10 -0.16
N HIS A 39 -3.32 -3.40 -0.26
CA HIS A 39 -2.16 -4.29 -0.12
C HIS A 39 -2.19 -5.31 -1.25
N ILE A 40 -1.04 -5.51 -1.88
CA ILE A 40 -0.90 -6.46 -2.98
C ILE A 40 0.15 -7.48 -2.61
N VAL A 41 -0.27 -8.74 -2.57
CA VAL A 41 0.64 -9.86 -2.29
C VAL A 41 1.40 -10.20 -3.56
N LYS A 42 2.71 -10.21 -3.48
CA LYS A 42 3.54 -10.54 -4.62
C LYS A 42 3.50 -12.03 -4.90
N LYS A 43 3.19 -12.40 -6.15
CA LYS A 43 3.31 -13.78 -6.61
C LYS A 43 4.73 -14.03 -7.11
N ASN A 44 5.22 -15.20 -6.88
CA ASN A 44 6.51 -15.64 -7.40
C ASN A 44 6.37 -17.03 -8.01
N VAL A 45 7.23 -17.34 -8.94
CA VAL A 45 7.34 -18.69 -9.47
C VAL A 45 8.29 -19.46 -8.57
N THR A 46 7.80 -20.55 -7.99
CA THR A 46 8.55 -21.37 -7.05
C THR A 46 8.85 -22.74 -7.66
N PRO A 47 10.11 -23.18 -7.70
CA PRO A 47 10.43 -24.52 -8.18
C PRO A 47 10.08 -25.56 -7.12
N LEU A 48 9.34 -26.57 -7.53
CA LEU A 48 9.00 -27.71 -6.70
C LEU A 48 9.42 -28.99 -7.43
N GLU A 49 9.35 -30.12 -6.78
CA GLU A 49 9.76 -31.40 -7.40
C GLU A 49 9.04 -31.72 -8.70
N PHE A 50 7.80 -31.31 -8.81
CA PHE A 50 6.98 -31.57 -9.99
C PHE A 50 6.95 -30.42 -11.00
N GLY A 51 7.76 -29.39 -10.81
CA GLY A 51 7.83 -28.28 -11.76
C GLY A 51 7.73 -26.91 -11.11
N LEU A 52 7.48 -25.90 -11.93
CA LEU A 52 7.36 -24.51 -11.48
C LEU A 52 5.91 -24.21 -11.11
N VAL A 53 5.71 -23.56 -9.97
CA VAL A 53 4.38 -23.24 -9.46
C VAL A 53 4.32 -21.77 -9.07
N GLU A 54 3.19 -21.13 -9.38
CA GLU A 54 2.94 -19.76 -8.91
C GLU A 54 2.53 -19.81 -7.46
N MET A 55 3.19 -19.01 -6.60
CA MET A 55 2.85 -18.93 -5.18
C MET A 55 2.77 -17.47 -4.73
N PRO A 56 1.77 -17.10 -3.92
CA PRO A 56 0.68 -18.00 -3.55
C PRO A 56 -0.25 -18.26 -4.73
N ASP A 57 -0.68 -19.49 -4.86
CA ASP A 57 -1.70 -19.85 -5.85
C ASP A 57 -3.07 -19.34 -5.36
N GLU A 58 -4.12 -19.55 -6.18
CA GLU A 58 -5.44 -19.04 -5.84
C GLU A 58 -5.96 -19.60 -4.52
N SER A 59 -5.79 -20.90 -4.30
CA SER A 59 -6.24 -21.56 -3.08
C SER A 59 -5.52 -21.05 -1.85
N THR A 60 -4.20 -20.95 -1.91
CA THR A 60 -3.38 -20.44 -0.81
C THR A 60 -3.72 -18.99 -0.52
N PHE A 61 -3.92 -18.18 -1.56
CA PHE A 61 -4.29 -16.79 -1.38
C PHE A 61 -5.65 -16.67 -0.67
N LYS A 62 -6.63 -17.47 -1.06
CA LYS A 62 -7.94 -17.48 -0.40
C LYS A 62 -7.83 -17.79 1.09
N GLU A 63 -6.90 -18.68 1.45
CA GLU A 63 -6.66 -18.99 2.87
C GLU A 63 -6.02 -17.82 3.61
N MET A 64 -5.24 -16.99 2.92
CA MET A 64 -4.59 -15.82 3.50
C MET A 64 -5.53 -14.64 3.70
N VAL A 65 -6.60 -14.56 2.90
CA VAL A 65 -7.49 -13.39 2.87
C VAL A 65 -8.02 -12.96 4.23
N PRO A 66 -8.60 -13.85 5.07
CA PRO A 66 -9.14 -13.40 6.36
C PRO A 66 -8.10 -12.74 7.26
N THR A 67 -6.89 -13.30 7.30
CA THR A 67 -5.79 -12.75 8.11
C THR A 67 -5.33 -11.41 7.57
N LEU A 68 -5.19 -11.31 6.25
CA LEU A 68 -4.77 -10.06 5.61
C LEU A 68 -5.83 -8.97 5.72
N GLU A 69 -7.10 -9.31 5.59
CA GLU A 69 -8.17 -8.34 5.77
C GLU A 69 -8.19 -7.78 7.18
N LYS A 70 -7.99 -8.64 8.18
CA LYS A 70 -7.91 -8.20 9.56
C LYS A 70 -6.71 -7.26 9.75
N PHE A 71 -5.57 -7.61 9.15
CA PHE A 71 -4.38 -6.79 9.19
C PHE A 71 -4.65 -5.41 8.58
N LEU A 72 -5.30 -5.34 7.42
CA LEU A 72 -5.62 -4.06 6.78
C LEU A 72 -6.50 -3.20 7.68
N ARG A 73 -7.52 -3.80 8.28
CA ARG A 73 -8.41 -3.06 9.18
C ARG A 73 -7.71 -2.56 10.43
N ASP A 74 -6.89 -3.42 11.05
CA ASP A 74 -6.18 -3.05 12.26
C ASP A 74 -5.18 -1.91 11.99
N GLU A 75 -4.47 -1.99 10.86
CA GLU A 75 -3.50 -0.96 10.51
C GLU A 75 -4.17 0.34 10.09
N ALA A 76 -5.30 0.26 9.41
CA ALA A 76 -6.08 1.45 9.05
C ALA A 76 -6.49 2.23 10.30
N GLN A 77 -6.88 1.53 11.37
CA GLN A 77 -7.26 2.18 12.63
C GLN A 77 -6.09 2.91 13.29
N LYS A 78 -4.87 2.46 13.05
CA LYS A 78 -3.67 3.11 13.59
C LYS A 78 -3.25 4.32 12.76
N ILE A 79 -3.58 4.33 11.48
CA ILE A 79 -3.21 5.40 10.56
C ILE A 79 -4.25 6.51 10.53
N LEU A 80 -5.53 6.13 10.41
CA LEU A 80 -6.63 7.09 10.35
C LEU A 80 -6.96 7.61 11.74
N PRO A 81 -7.08 8.94 11.91
CA PRO A 81 -7.40 9.47 13.22
C PRO A 81 -8.88 9.24 13.58
N PRO A 82 -9.24 9.28 14.87
CA PRO A 82 -10.64 9.16 15.28
C PRO A 82 -11.55 10.22 14.68
N SER A 83 -10.96 11.35 14.26
CA SER A 83 -11.72 12.44 13.64
C SER A 83 -12.07 12.20 12.18
N PHE A 84 -11.50 11.18 11.56
CA PHE A 84 -11.79 10.87 10.15
C PHE A 84 -13.27 10.48 10.00
N ARG A 85 -13.97 11.17 9.12
CA ARG A 85 -15.40 10.97 8.93
C ARG A 85 -15.77 10.39 7.56
N GLY A 86 -14.77 10.13 6.73
CA GLY A 86 -15.00 9.58 5.40
C GLY A 86 -15.24 8.07 5.42
N GLU A 87 -15.35 7.51 4.24
CA GLU A 87 -15.50 6.07 4.06
C GLU A 87 -14.13 5.43 3.87
N CYS A 88 -13.95 4.23 4.39
CA CYS A 88 -12.72 3.48 4.25
C CYS A 88 -12.98 2.21 3.45
N TYR A 89 -12.20 2.02 2.39
CA TYR A 89 -12.30 0.86 1.52
C TYR A 89 -11.01 0.05 1.59
N PHE A 90 -11.14 -1.27 1.54
CA PHE A 90 -10.00 -2.17 1.63
C PHE A 90 -9.85 -2.93 0.32
N HIS A 91 -8.64 -2.96 -0.22
CA HIS A 91 -8.34 -3.66 -1.46
C HIS A 91 -7.19 -4.62 -1.22
N LEU A 92 -7.44 -5.88 -1.50
CA LEU A 92 -6.45 -6.94 -1.35
C LEU A 92 -6.39 -7.71 -2.66
N SER A 93 -5.21 -7.84 -3.21
CA SER A 93 -5.02 -8.56 -4.44
C SER A 93 -3.66 -9.25 -4.46
N ARG A 94 -3.39 -10.05 -5.49
CA ARG A 94 -2.09 -10.67 -5.68
C ARG A 94 -1.68 -10.52 -7.14
N ASP A 95 -0.39 -10.32 -7.38
CA ASP A 95 0.12 -10.15 -8.74
C ASP A 95 1.63 -10.39 -8.76
N PHE A 96 2.17 -10.75 -9.90
CA PHE A 96 3.61 -10.85 -10.08
C PHE A 96 4.29 -9.48 -9.93
N SER A 97 3.62 -8.43 -10.34
CA SER A 97 4.10 -7.06 -10.20
C SER A 97 3.14 -6.26 -9.34
N PRO A 98 3.39 -6.16 -8.00
CA PRO A 98 2.57 -5.31 -7.14
C PRO A 98 2.52 -3.87 -7.62
N GLU A 99 3.58 -3.38 -8.25
CA GLU A 99 3.66 -2.03 -8.78
C GLU A 99 2.63 -1.80 -9.89
N GLU A 100 2.56 -2.71 -10.85
CA GLU A 100 1.62 -2.59 -11.95
C GLU A 100 0.19 -2.77 -11.51
N GLU A 101 -0.05 -3.70 -10.59
CA GLU A 101 -1.37 -3.91 -10.03
C GLU A 101 -1.83 -2.68 -9.25
N MET A 102 -0.93 -2.06 -8.49
CA MET A 102 -1.24 -0.82 -7.78
C MET A 102 -1.66 0.27 -8.75
N ILE A 103 -0.91 0.46 -9.84
CA ILE A 103 -1.24 1.46 -10.86
C ILE A 103 -2.64 1.19 -11.44
N THR A 104 -2.94 -0.08 -11.72
CA THR A 104 -4.25 -0.47 -12.22
C THR A 104 -5.36 -0.12 -11.22
N LEU A 105 -5.16 -0.43 -9.94
CA LEU A 105 -6.12 -0.12 -8.88
C LEU A 105 -6.29 1.39 -8.69
N LEU A 106 -5.20 2.14 -8.78
CA LEU A 106 -5.26 3.61 -8.66
C LEU A 106 -6.08 4.22 -9.80
N LYS A 107 -5.95 3.69 -11.00
CA LYS A 107 -6.76 4.15 -12.14
C LYS A 107 -8.23 3.83 -11.92
N LYS A 108 -8.51 2.66 -11.37
CA LYS A 108 -9.87 2.23 -11.15
C LYS A 108 -10.56 3.02 -10.06
N THR A 109 -9.87 3.29 -8.97
CA THR A 109 -10.44 4.01 -7.82
C THR A 109 -10.45 5.52 -8.02
N ASN A 110 -9.68 6.01 -8.98
CA ASN A 110 -9.60 7.43 -9.30
C ASN A 110 -9.29 8.32 -8.09
N VAL A 111 -8.36 7.87 -7.26
CA VAL A 111 -7.97 8.62 -6.06
C VAL A 111 -7.12 9.84 -6.42
N SER A 112 -7.12 10.84 -5.51
CA SER A 112 -6.38 12.09 -5.72
C SER A 112 -4.90 11.92 -5.45
N VAL A 113 -4.54 11.09 -4.47
CA VAL A 113 -3.15 10.89 -4.08
C VAL A 113 -2.95 9.49 -3.55
N VAL A 114 -1.78 8.91 -3.81
CA VAL A 114 -1.37 7.66 -3.20
C VAL A 114 -0.23 7.94 -2.23
N VAL A 115 -0.28 7.35 -1.05
CA VAL A 115 0.73 7.50 -0.01
C VAL A 115 1.54 6.21 0.05
N VAL A 116 2.84 6.34 -0.10
CA VAL A 116 3.76 5.21 -0.03
C VAL A 116 4.84 5.50 1.01
N SER A 117 5.30 4.48 1.70
CA SER A 117 6.39 4.64 2.65
C SER A 117 7.68 4.07 2.06
N THR A 118 8.79 4.68 2.41
CA THR A 118 10.10 4.25 1.95
C THR A 118 10.99 3.93 3.15
N ARG A 119 11.99 3.12 2.93
CA ARG A 119 12.95 2.75 3.98
C ARG A 119 13.87 3.91 4.39
N GLY A 120 13.76 5.05 3.74
CA GLY A 120 14.52 6.22 4.11
C GLY A 120 15.97 6.19 3.65
N LYS A 121 16.72 7.16 4.13
CA LYS A 121 18.08 7.35 3.65
C LYS A 121 19.08 6.30 4.09
N HIS A 122 18.68 5.41 4.97
CA HIS A 122 19.58 4.36 5.39
C HIS A 122 19.55 3.22 4.39
N GLY A 123 18.69 3.33 3.44
CA GLY A 123 18.81 2.47 2.35
C GLY A 123 19.96 2.97 1.54
N LEU A 124 21.05 2.95 1.93
CA LEU A 124 22.05 2.93 1.30
C LEU A 124 22.36 3.75 0.33
N ASP A 125 23.03 4.53 0.59
CA ASP A 125 23.64 5.15 -0.45
C ASP A 125 22.73 5.85 -1.37
N GLY A 126 21.75 6.31 -0.78
CA GLY A 126 20.92 7.17 -1.52
C GLY A 126 20.15 6.58 -2.61
N ILE A 127 20.10 5.33 -2.78
CA ILE A 127 19.42 4.85 -3.84
C ILE A 127 18.25 4.19 -3.49
N PHE A 128 17.70 4.46 -2.84
CA PHE A 128 16.96 3.88 -2.29
C PHE A 128 15.71 3.72 -2.11
N HIS A 129 15.13 3.70 -2.96
CA HIS A 129 13.75 3.45 -3.13
C HIS A 129 13.59 1.99 -3.35
N SER A 130 12.66 1.36 -2.70
CA SER A 130 12.17 0.10 -3.17
C SER A 130 11.72 0.34 -4.62
N SER A 131 11.82 -0.65 -5.45
CA SER A 131 11.32 -0.58 -6.83
C SER A 131 9.86 -0.14 -6.87
N PHE A 132 9.11 -0.46 -5.83
CA PHE A 132 7.70 -0.08 -5.70
C PHE A 132 7.56 1.45 -5.64
N THR A 133 8.26 2.10 -4.70
CA THR A 133 8.19 3.56 -4.56
C THR A 133 8.66 4.27 -5.83
N ASP A 134 9.75 3.80 -6.41
CA ASP A 134 10.28 4.39 -7.64
C ASP A 134 9.25 4.32 -8.77
N LYS A 135 8.60 3.19 -8.93
CA LYS A 135 7.61 3.02 -9.97
C LYS A 135 6.37 3.87 -9.72
N MET A 136 5.96 4.02 -8.46
CA MET A 136 4.85 4.91 -8.13
C MET A 136 5.17 6.35 -8.49
N VAL A 137 6.35 6.82 -8.12
CA VAL A 137 6.77 8.20 -8.42
C VAL A 137 6.79 8.46 -9.93
N ARG A 138 7.22 7.47 -10.70
CA ARG A 138 7.34 7.64 -12.16
C ARG A 138 6.06 7.46 -12.95
N PHE A 139 5.21 6.53 -12.53
CA PHE A 139 4.10 6.08 -13.37
C PHE A 139 2.71 6.15 -12.74
N SER A 140 2.58 6.62 -11.52
CA SER A 140 1.28 6.75 -10.87
C SER A 140 0.35 7.67 -11.67
N PRO A 141 -0.94 7.33 -11.78
CA PRO A 141 -1.91 8.21 -12.45
C PRO A 141 -2.34 9.37 -11.56
N CYS A 142 -1.92 9.41 -10.31
CA CYS A 142 -2.26 10.46 -9.35
C CYS A 142 -1.00 10.96 -8.65
N ASP A 143 -1.16 11.98 -7.82
CA ASP A 143 -0.05 12.51 -7.04
C ASP A 143 0.47 11.45 -6.07
N VAL A 144 1.75 11.50 -5.75
CA VAL A 144 2.38 10.53 -4.86
C VAL A 144 2.98 11.27 -3.68
N TYR A 145 2.61 10.83 -2.49
CA TYR A 145 3.18 11.34 -1.25
C TYR A 145 4.10 10.24 -0.69
N VAL A 146 5.38 10.55 -0.59
CA VAL A 146 6.37 9.59 -0.07
C VAL A 146 6.64 9.89 1.39
N VAL A 147 6.33 8.93 2.26
CA VAL A 147 6.55 9.06 3.70
C VAL A 147 7.86 8.39 4.07
N ARG A 148 8.70 9.12 4.77
CA ARG A 148 10.01 8.62 5.18
C ARG A 148 10.06 8.41 6.68
N PRO A 149 10.84 7.45 7.18
CA PRO A 149 11.08 7.33 8.61
C PRO A 149 11.94 8.50 9.06
N GLU A 150 11.81 8.85 10.29
CA GLU A 150 12.64 9.90 10.89
C GLU A 150 14.06 9.40 11.16
#